data_e9440b9ba0e81cf7d9c212d4e721e428
#
_entry.id   e9440b9ba0e81cf7d9c212d4e721e428
#
_cell.length_a   1.000
_cell.length_b   1.000
_cell.length_c   1.000
_cell.angle_alpha   90.00
_cell.angle_beta   90.00
_cell.angle_gamma   90.00
#
_symmetry.space_group_name_H-M   'P 1'
#
loop_
_entity.id
_entity.type
_entity.pdbx_description
1 polymer ?
#
loop_
_entity_poly.entity_id
_entity_poly.type
_entity_poly.pdbx_seq_one_letter_code
_entity_poly.pdbx_strand_id
1 'polypeptide(L)'
;MKKSILLLSAFAILLTLSGCFGAKQASVAGRGGEVVGVSGRSFVEPAPYGMVKINRGFLKMGMETQDSLWGMKTPRKGVSVDGFWMDDTEITNSEYKQFVAYVRDSILRTRLADPAYGGDETYMITEDKNGDPVTPHVNWKKALPKKPNEDEQRAFESLYETNPVTGEKLIDWRQLNYKYEIYDYTAAAQRKFRLNPQERTFNTDVKINPDEVVMISKDTAYYDDEGRVVRETINRPLSGPWDFLNTYIVNVYPDTTCWVNDFRNAENETYLRSYFSNPAYNDYPVVGVTWEQANAFCAWRTDYLLKGLGPEVRYVQRYRLPTEAEWEYAARGKNQNEFPWDNADVKNGDGCFYANFKPDRGNYTKDGNLITSKVAIYSPNSNGLYDMAGNVAEWTSTVYTEAGVDAMSDFNPTLQYNAAIEDPYRLKKKSVRGGSWKDPESFI
;
A
#
# COMPACT_ATOMS: atom_id res chain seq x y z
N MET A 1 58.55 16.93 29.79
CA MET A 1 57.13 17.17 30.08
C MET A 1 56.22 17.19 28.87
N LYS A 2 56.59 17.65 27.67
CA LYS A 2 55.69 17.69 26.48
C LYS A 2 55.41 16.30 25.81
N LYS A 3 56.28 15.32 25.98
CA LYS A 3 56.07 13.95 25.40
C LYS A 3 55.14 13.07 26.25
N SER A 4 55.06 13.31 27.55
CA SER A 4 54.17 12.54 28.47
C SER A 4 52.70 12.96 28.36
N ILE A 5 52.43 14.21 27.99
CA ILE A 5 51.07 14.75 27.80
C ILE A 5 50.49 14.23 26.49
N LEU A 6 51.28 14.01 25.45
CA LEU A 6 50.83 13.44 24.16
C LEU A 6 50.44 11.96 24.30
N LEU A 7 51.14 11.22 25.16
CA LEU A 7 50.83 9.80 25.41
C LEU A 7 49.54 9.62 26.24
N LEU A 8 49.30 10.55 27.19
CA LEU A 8 48.04 10.51 27.98
C LEU A 8 46.83 10.89 27.13
N SER A 9 46.97 11.84 26.18
CA SER A 9 45.86 12.22 25.30
C SER A 9 45.56 11.15 24.26
N ALA A 10 46.57 10.41 23.75
CA ALA A 10 46.41 9.30 22.84
C ALA A 10 45.72 8.10 23.56
N PHE A 11 46.04 7.86 24.83
CA PHE A 11 45.40 6.78 25.60
C PHE A 11 43.95 7.11 25.98
N ALA A 12 43.63 8.39 26.26
CA ALA A 12 42.26 8.84 26.49
C ALA A 12 41.38 8.75 25.23
N ILE A 13 41.93 9.00 24.04
CA ILE A 13 41.22 8.86 22.74
C ILE A 13 41.01 7.38 22.40
N LEU A 14 41.95 6.48 22.72
CA LEU A 14 41.76 5.05 22.54
C LEU A 14 40.68 4.45 23.46
N LEU A 15 40.53 5.00 24.68
CA LEU A 15 39.48 4.55 25.60
C LEU A 15 38.07 5.03 25.21
N THR A 16 37.97 6.12 24.45
CA THR A 16 36.66 6.60 23.96
C THR A 16 36.22 5.91 22.65
N LEU A 17 37.16 5.33 21.89
CA LEU A 17 36.84 4.57 20.66
C LEU A 17 36.49 3.10 20.92
N SER A 18 36.81 2.55 22.08
CA SER A 18 36.44 1.17 22.44
C SER A 18 35.01 1.00 22.98
N GLY A 19 34.26 2.09 23.10
CA GLY A 19 32.86 2.08 23.56
C GLY A 19 31.79 1.78 22.48
N CYS A 20 32.18 1.68 21.20
CA CYS A 20 31.21 1.53 20.11
C CYS A 20 31.18 0.14 19.45
N PHE A 21 31.99 -0.81 19.90
CA PHE A 21 31.93 -2.19 19.40
C PHE A 21 31.61 -3.17 20.53
N GLY A 22 30.38 -3.65 20.50
CA GLY A 22 29.95 -4.77 21.31
C GLY A 22 28.76 -4.47 22.20
N ALA A 23 27.58 -4.31 21.64
CA ALA A 23 26.40 -4.78 22.33
C ALA A 23 26.55 -6.30 22.49
N LYS A 24 27.32 -6.75 23.51
CA LYS A 24 27.26 -8.14 23.93
C LYS A 24 25.80 -8.40 24.27
N GLN A 25 25.15 -9.21 23.46
CA GLN A 25 23.93 -9.87 23.88
C GLN A 25 24.18 -10.38 25.29
N ALA A 26 23.52 -9.78 26.27
CA ALA A 26 23.62 -10.24 27.64
C ALA A 26 23.14 -11.69 27.62
N SER A 27 24.09 -12.61 27.74
CA SER A 27 23.75 -14.04 27.89
C SER A 27 22.91 -14.12 29.15
N VAL A 28 21.73 -14.67 29.06
CA VAL A 28 20.76 -14.89 30.15
C VAL A 28 21.35 -15.78 31.26
N ALA A 29 22.52 -16.36 31.05
CA ALA A 29 23.20 -17.30 31.89
C ALA A 29 24.07 -16.68 32.99
N GLY A 30 23.61 -15.68 33.75
CA GLY A 30 24.50 -15.07 34.71
C GLY A 30 23.91 -14.45 35.97
N ARG A 31 22.59 -14.46 36.15
CA ARG A 31 21.96 -13.79 37.31
C ARG A 31 21.00 -14.69 38.09
N GLY A 32 21.48 -15.80 38.60
CA GLY A 32 20.76 -16.57 39.61
C GLY A 32 19.40 -17.11 39.23
N GLY A 33 19.10 -17.29 37.91
CA GLY A 33 17.82 -17.84 37.44
C GLY A 33 16.68 -16.82 37.32
N GLU A 34 16.93 -15.55 37.58
CA GLU A 34 15.90 -14.50 37.40
C GLU A 34 15.79 -14.00 35.97
N VAL A 35 14.54 -13.75 35.51
CA VAL A 35 14.27 -13.13 34.25
C VAL A 35 14.53 -11.62 34.41
N VAL A 36 15.56 -11.13 33.75
CA VAL A 36 15.88 -9.71 33.74
C VAL A 36 15.27 -9.03 32.52
N GLY A 37 14.68 -7.85 32.74
CA GLY A 37 14.18 -7.00 31.66
C GLY A 37 15.31 -6.56 30.73
N VAL A 38 14.95 -6.18 29.50
CA VAL A 38 15.89 -5.63 28.53
C VAL A 38 16.41 -4.28 29.03
N SER A 39 17.73 -4.20 29.29
CA SER A 39 18.39 -2.92 29.53
C SER A 39 18.81 -2.33 28.19
N GLY A 40 18.19 -1.26 27.78
CA GLY A 40 18.52 -0.60 26.50
C GLY A 40 17.74 0.71 26.30
N ARG A 41 18.12 1.46 25.29
CA ARG A 41 17.33 2.63 24.86
C ARG A 41 16.00 2.14 24.33
N SER A 42 14.91 2.80 24.68
CA SER A 42 13.61 2.56 24.06
C SER A 42 13.76 2.73 22.53
N PHE A 43 13.31 1.74 21.79
CA PHE A 43 13.23 1.87 20.33
C PHE A 43 12.19 2.94 19.99
N VAL A 44 12.61 3.93 19.23
CA VAL A 44 11.72 4.91 18.62
C VAL A 44 11.70 4.62 17.12
N GLU A 45 10.55 4.25 16.62
CA GLU A 45 10.37 4.03 15.19
C GLU A 45 10.58 5.35 14.44
N PRO A 46 11.49 5.41 13.45
CA PRO A 46 11.66 6.59 12.63
C PRO A 46 10.37 6.85 11.82
N ALA A 47 9.99 8.11 11.72
CA ALA A 47 8.84 8.51 10.91
C ALA A 47 9.08 8.13 9.43
N PRO A 48 8.17 7.36 8.80
CA PRO A 48 8.24 7.15 7.35
C PRO A 48 8.09 8.49 6.62
N TYR A 49 8.77 8.63 5.49
CA TYR A 49 8.71 9.84 4.68
C TYR A 49 7.29 10.10 4.16
N GLY A 50 6.80 11.35 4.30
CA GLY A 50 5.46 11.74 3.86
C GLY A 50 4.32 11.19 4.72
N MET A 51 4.62 10.70 5.94
CA MET A 51 3.60 10.17 6.84
C MET A 51 3.54 10.92 8.17
N VAL A 52 2.35 11.02 8.71
CA VAL A 52 2.09 11.53 10.06
C VAL A 52 1.69 10.40 11.00
N LYS A 53 2.05 10.54 12.27
CA LYS A 53 1.68 9.57 13.29
C LYS A 53 0.32 9.89 13.85
N ILE A 54 -0.60 8.96 13.68
CA ILE A 54 -1.90 8.97 14.32
C ILE A 54 -1.79 8.21 15.64
N ASN A 55 -2.07 8.89 16.74
CA ASN A 55 -2.01 8.27 18.07
C ASN A 55 -3.23 7.37 18.28
N ARG A 56 -3.06 6.33 19.12
CA ARG A 56 -4.18 5.47 19.52
C ARG A 56 -5.29 6.27 20.19
N GLY A 57 -6.52 5.84 20.01
CA GLY A 57 -7.64 6.49 20.67
C GLY A 57 -8.99 5.81 20.45
N PHE A 58 -10.03 6.53 20.79
CA PHE A 58 -11.41 6.10 20.72
C PHE A 58 -12.17 6.93 19.68
N LEU A 59 -13.04 6.27 18.92
CA LEU A 59 -13.91 6.86 17.91
C LEU A 59 -15.35 6.39 18.11
N LYS A 60 -16.31 7.27 17.95
CA LYS A 60 -17.70 6.88 17.66
C LYS A 60 -17.87 6.84 16.14
N MET A 61 -17.57 5.69 15.56
CA MET A 61 -17.63 5.46 14.12
C MET A 61 -19.08 5.53 13.61
N GLY A 62 -19.27 6.13 12.44
CA GLY A 62 -20.57 6.31 11.79
C GLY A 62 -21.08 7.76 11.83
N MET A 63 -22.13 8.05 11.06
CA MET A 63 -22.70 9.39 10.92
C MET A 63 -23.43 9.84 12.17
N GLU A 64 -23.29 11.12 12.53
CA GLU A 64 -24.03 11.75 13.63
C GLU A 64 -25.45 12.12 13.22
N THR A 65 -25.56 12.70 12.07
CA THR A 65 -26.82 13.13 11.47
C THR A 65 -27.39 12.00 10.63
N GLN A 66 -28.64 11.60 10.92
CA GLN A 66 -29.35 10.65 10.08
C GLN A 66 -29.79 11.39 8.82
N ASP A 67 -29.14 11.11 7.70
CA ASP A 67 -29.63 11.60 6.42
C ASP A 67 -30.92 10.86 6.05
N SER A 68 -32.05 11.58 6.19
CA SER A 68 -33.36 11.07 5.87
C SER A 68 -33.57 10.79 4.37
N LEU A 69 -32.70 11.31 3.50
CA LEU A 69 -32.79 11.15 2.05
C LEU A 69 -32.44 9.74 1.59
N TRP A 70 -31.57 9.03 2.30
CA TRP A 70 -31.14 7.68 1.92
C TRP A 70 -31.78 6.57 2.73
N GLY A 71 -32.56 6.89 3.77
CA GLY A 71 -33.30 5.92 4.56
C GLY A 71 -32.45 4.90 5.35
N MET A 72 -31.15 4.99 5.28
CA MET A 72 -30.23 4.09 5.98
C MET A 72 -29.84 4.70 7.32
N LYS A 73 -30.27 4.06 8.41
CA LYS A 73 -29.72 4.34 9.73
C LYS A 73 -28.39 3.62 9.86
N THR A 74 -27.31 4.35 9.80
CA THR A 74 -25.99 3.79 10.14
C THR A 74 -25.83 3.86 11.66
N PRO A 75 -25.86 2.73 12.38
CA PRO A 75 -25.71 2.74 13.82
C PRO A 75 -24.31 3.25 14.17
N ARG A 76 -24.23 4.13 15.16
CA ARG A 76 -22.92 4.59 15.69
C ARG A 76 -22.38 3.55 16.65
N LYS A 77 -21.13 3.17 16.46
CA LYS A 77 -20.42 2.22 17.32
C LYS A 77 -19.17 2.84 17.91
N GLY A 78 -19.01 2.71 19.22
CA GLY A 78 -17.77 3.06 19.89
C GLY A 78 -16.70 2.03 19.59
N VAL A 79 -15.57 2.47 19.08
CA VAL A 79 -14.44 1.61 18.70
C VAL A 79 -13.12 2.21 19.18
N SER A 80 -12.17 1.34 19.50
CA SER A 80 -10.80 1.71 19.84
C SER A 80 -9.88 1.38 18.67
N VAL A 81 -9.05 2.36 18.28
CA VAL A 81 -8.09 2.24 17.18
C VAL A 81 -6.68 2.38 17.75
N ASP A 82 -5.77 1.46 17.41
CA ASP A 82 -4.36 1.56 17.82
C ASP A 82 -3.65 2.65 17.00
N GLY A 83 -2.44 3.04 17.43
CA GLY A 83 -1.64 4.04 16.72
C GLY A 83 -1.04 3.49 15.42
N PHE A 84 -1.00 4.33 14.37
CA PHE A 84 -0.47 3.99 13.06
C PHE A 84 0.18 5.21 12.39
N TRP A 85 0.90 4.96 11.32
CA TRP A 85 1.38 5.98 10.40
C TRP A 85 0.44 6.06 9.19
N MET A 86 0.14 7.27 8.72
CA MET A 86 -0.70 7.51 7.56
C MET A 86 -0.05 8.54 6.66
N ASP A 87 -0.10 8.36 5.34
CA ASP A 87 0.33 9.36 4.38
C ASP A 87 -0.42 10.67 4.64
N ASP A 88 0.29 11.80 4.59
CA ASP A 88 -0.27 13.12 4.92
C ASP A 88 -1.14 13.68 3.80
N THR A 89 -1.00 13.16 2.57
CA THR A 89 -1.80 13.52 1.39
C THR A 89 -2.28 12.27 0.67
N GLU A 90 -3.21 12.44 -0.26
CA GLU A 90 -3.51 11.45 -1.30
C GLU A 90 -2.24 11.11 -2.10
N ILE A 91 -2.13 9.86 -2.57
CA ILE A 91 -1.00 9.44 -3.43
C ILE A 91 -1.06 10.19 -4.76
N THR A 92 -0.01 10.90 -5.06
CA THR A 92 0.10 11.73 -6.27
C THR A 92 0.43 10.92 -7.52
N ASN A 93 0.15 11.51 -8.69
CA ASN A 93 0.60 10.94 -9.97
C ASN A 93 2.13 10.75 -10.00
N SER A 94 2.89 11.67 -9.39
CA SER A 94 4.36 11.58 -9.32
C SER A 94 4.84 10.36 -8.54
N GLU A 95 4.21 10.06 -7.40
CA GLU A 95 4.55 8.90 -6.57
C GLU A 95 4.16 7.60 -7.26
N TYR A 96 2.95 7.55 -7.81
CA TYR A 96 2.47 6.36 -8.50
C TYR A 96 3.27 6.06 -9.78
N LYS A 97 3.73 7.08 -10.51
CA LYS A 97 4.64 6.94 -11.67
C LYS A 97 5.95 6.25 -11.30
N GLN A 98 6.46 6.39 -10.07
CA GLN A 98 7.66 5.69 -9.64
C GLN A 98 7.42 4.18 -9.60
N PHE A 99 6.25 3.74 -9.15
CA PHE A 99 5.88 2.33 -9.20
C PHE A 99 5.78 1.80 -10.64
N VAL A 100 5.07 2.53 -11.51
CA VAL A 100 4.93 2.16 -12.92
C VAL A 100 6.31 2.10 -13.60
N ALA A 101 7.18 3.07 -13.34
CA ALA A 101 8.55 3.10 -13.87
C ALA A 101 9.39 1.93 -13.36
N TYR A 102 9.27 1.59 -12.06
CA TYR A 102 9.94 0.42 -11.48
C TYR A 102 9.53 -0.87 -12.19
N VAL A 103 8.25 -1.08 -12.42
CA VAL A 103 7.75 -2.27 -13.13
C VAL A 103 8.24 -2.31 -14.56
N ARG A 104 8.15 -1.20 -15.30
CA ARG A 104 8.69 -1.06 -16.66
C ARG A 104 10.18 -1.42 -16.71
N ASP A 105 10.96 -0.84 -15.82
CA ASP A 105 12.41 -1.02 -15.78
C ASP A 105 12.80 -2.45 -15.34
N SER A 106 11.97 -3.11 -14.53
CA SER A 106 12.12 -4.53 -14.18
C SER A 106 11.94 -5.42 -15.41
N ILE A 107 10.86 -5.17 -16.18
CA ILE A 107 10.58 -5.92 -17.41
C ILE A 107 11.70 -5.72 -18.44
N LEU A 108 12.16 -4.48 -18.62
CA LEU A 108 13.27 -4.19 -19.53
C LEU A 108 14.53 -4.97 -19.18
N ARG A 109 14.93 -5.00 -17.89
CA ARG A 109 16.11 -5.74 -17.46
C ARG A 109 15.97 -7.25 -17.68
N THR A 110 14.79 -7.78 -17.42
CA THR A 110 14.49 -9.20 -17.68
C THR A 110 14.63 -9.51 -19.18
N ARG A 111 14.13 -8.63 -20.06
CA ARG A 111 14.25 -8.81 -21.52
C ARG A 111 15.70 -8.66 -22.00
N LEU A 112 16.45 -7.69 -21.49
CA LEU A 112 17.87 -7.51 -21.84
C LEU A 112 18.73 -8.72 -21.44
N ALA A 113 18.31 -9.48 -20.41
CA ALA A 113 18.95 -10.73 -20.05
C ALA A 113 18.51 -11.92 -20.90
N ASP A 114 17.40 -11.80 -21.64
CA ASP A 114 16.87 -12.87 -22.49
C ASP A 114 17.72 -13.00 -23.75
N PRO A 115 18.16 -14.24 -24.14
CA PRO A 115 18.89 -14.48 -25.38
C PRO A 115 18.20 -13.95 -26.65
N ALA A 116 16.86 -13.84 -26.66
CA ALA A 116 16.11 -13.25 -27.77
C ALA A 116 16.45 -11.76 -28.02
N TYR A 117 16.99 -11.06 -27.00
CA TYR A 117 17.33 -9.64 -27.02
C TYR A 117 18.81 -9.36 -26.71
N GLY A 118 19.69 -10.32 -27.03
CA GLY A 118 21.15 -10.16 -26.87
C GLY A 118 21.74 -10.86 -25.65
N GLY A 119 20.92 -11.30 -24.69
CA GLY A 119 21.32 -12.23 -23.61
C GLY A 119 22.37 -11.68 -22.64
N ASP A 120 22.31 -10.39 -22.26
CA ASP A 120 23.22 -9.84 -21.24
C ASP A 120 22.78 -10.29 -19.83
N GLU A 121 23.25 -11.46 -19.42
CA GLU A 121 22.94 -12.06 -18.12
C GLU A 121 23.30 -11.16 -16.92
N THR A 122 24.13 -10.11 -17.11
CA THR A 122 24.47 -9.18 -16.02
C THR A 122 23.30 -8.35 -15.51
N TYR A 123 22.18 -8.32 -16.24
CA TYR A 123 20.92 -7.71 -15.79
C TYR A 123 20.15 -8.55 -14.77
N MET A 124 20.52 -9.83 -14.60
CA MET A 124 19.95 -10.73 -13.60
C MET A 124 21.02 -11.16 -12.59
N ILE A 125 20.61 -11.46 -11.37
CA ILE A 125 21.42 -12.08 -10.34
C ILE A 125 20.90 -13.50 -10.16
N THR A 126 21.74 -14.48 -10.45
CA THR A 126 21.46 -15.92 -10.36
C THR A 126 22.29 -16.61 -9.30
N GLU A 127 23.35 -15.96 -8.80
CA GLU A 127 24.26 -16.45 -7.78
C GLU A 127 24.45 -15.39 -6.69
N ASP A 128 24.69 -15.83 -5.47
CA ASP A 128 25.05 -14.96 -4.37
C ASP A 128 26.56 -14.57 -4.42
N LYS A 129 27.03 -13.83 -3.42
CA LYS A 129 28.45 -13.42 -3.32
C LYS A 129 29.43 -14.59 -3.14
N ASN A 130 28.95 -15.75 -2.75
CA ASN A 130 29.73 -16.96 -2.53
C ASN A 130 29.71 -17.89 -3.75
N GLY A 131 28.91 -17.57 -4.78
CA GLY A 131 28.69 -18.41 -5.95
C GLY A 131 27.58 -19.45 -5.75
N ASP A 132 26.81 -19.35 -4.68
CA ASP A 132 25.67 -20.25 -4.46
C ASP A 132 24.47 -19.81 -5.30
N PRO A 133 23.74 -20.73 -5.96
CA PRO A 133 22.60 -20.39 -6.78
C PRO A 133 21.46 -19.77 -5.95
N VAL A 134 20.93 -18.64 -6.41
CA VAL A 134 19.77 -17.99 -5.82
C VAL A 134 18.61 -17.94 -6.83
N THR A 135 17.41 -17.73 -6.33
CA THR A 135 16.26 -17.46 -7.22
C THR A 135 16.58 -16.25 -8.10
N PRO A 136 16.54 -16.39 -9.44
CA PRO A 136 16.88 -15.32 -10.36
C PRO A 136 16.07 -14.04 -10.09
N HIS A 137 16.75 -12.93 -9.93
CA HIS A 137 16.12 -11.64 -9.71
C HIS A 137 16.88 -10.51 -10.38
N VAL A 138 16.18 -9.40 -10.62
CA VAL A 138 16.69 -8.26 -11.39
C VAL A 138 17.87 -7.58 -10.68
N ASN A 139 18.94 -7.35 -11.42
CA ASN A 139 20.09 -6.58 -10.97
C ASN A 139 19.86 -5.07 -11.15
N TRP A 140 19.38 -4.42 -10.11
CA TRP A 140 19.13 -2.97 -10.10
C TRP A 140 20.41 -2.11 -10.13
N LYS A 141 21.57 -2.68 -9.83
CA LYS A 141 22.85 -1.95 -9.89
C LYS A 141 23.33 -1.75 -11.32
N LYS A 142 22.92 -2.61 -12.24
CA LYS A 142 23.22 -2.47 -13.66
C LYS A 142 22.35 -1.36 -14.25
N ALA A 143 22.98 -0.30 -14.75
CA ALA A 143 22.24 0.78 -15.41
C ALA A 143 21.67 0.32 -16.75
N LEU A 144 20.50 0.84 -17.13
CA LEU A 144 19.97 0.64 -18.48
C LEU A 144 20.85 1.36 -19.52
N PRO A 145 21.02 0.81 -20.74
CA PRO A 145 21.88 1.38 -21.76
C PRO A 145 21.33 2.74 -22.24
N LYS A 146 22.20 3.75 -22.25
CA LYS A 146 21.85 5.09 -22.78
C LYS A 146 21.86 5.15 -24.30
N LYS A 147 22.63 4.28 -24.94
CA LYS A 147 22.76 4.11 -26.40
C LYS A 147 22.62 2.62 -26.68
N PRO A 148 21.39 2.10 -26.78
CA PRO A 148 21.16 0.69 -27.00
C PRO A 148 21.69 0.27 -28.39
N ASN A 149 22.27 -0.94 -28.47
CA ASN A 149 22.55 -1.62 -29.73
C ASN A 149 21.24 -2.12 -30.37
N GLU A 150 21.30 -2.79 -31.52
CA GLU A 150 20.07 -3.25 -32.24
C GLU A 150 19.24 -4.23 -31.43
N ASP A 151 19.86 -5.16 -30.71
CA ASP A 151 19.16 -6.14 -29.89
C ASP A 151 18.54 -5.50 -28.65
N GLU A 152 19.29 -4.66 -27.97
CA GLU A 152 18.80 -3.86 -26.84
C GLU A 152 17.66 -2.93 -27.29
N GLN A 153 17.78 -2.30 -28.48
CA GLN A 153 16.73 -1.45 -29.05
C GLN A 153 15.44 -2.24 -29.25
N ARG A 154 15.51 -3.50 -29.72
CA ARG A 154 14.34 -4.38 -29.83
C ARG A 154 13.69 -4.66 -28.48
N ALA A 155 14.50 -4.85 -27.42
CA ALA A 155 13.98 -5.01 -26.05
C ALA A 155 13.18 -3.77 -25.60
N PHE A 156 13.72 -2.56 -25.85
CA PHE A 156 13.00 -1.32 -25.56
C PHE A 156 11.73 -1.18 -26.37
N GLU A 157 11.81 -1.41 -27.70
CA GLU A 157 10.67 -1.25 -28.61
C GLU A 157 9.54 -2.24 -28.32
N SER A 158 9.86 -3.42 -27.79
CA SER A 158 8.86 -4.43 -27.45
C SER A 158 7.88 -4.02 -26.34
N LEU A 159 8.19 -2.95 -25.58
CA LEU A 159 7.29 -2.34 -24.59
C LEU A 159 6.35 -1.29 -25.17
N TYR A 160 6.49 -0.95 -26.45
CA TYR A 160 5.70 0.09 -27.08
C TYR A 160 4.87 -0.44 -28.22
N GLU A 161 3.68 0.09 -28.33
CA GLU A 161 2.84 -0.07 -29.53
C GLU A 161 2.90 1.20 -30.39
N THR A 162 2.91 1.04 -31.67
CA THR A 162 2.81 2.18 -32.59
C THR A 162 1.35 2.36 -32.98
N ASN A 163 0.78 3.52 -32.70
CA ASN A 163 -0.56 3.84 -33.15
C ASN A 163 -0.59 3.82 -34.68
N PRO A 164 -1.41 2.95 -35.32
CA PRO A 164 -1.41 2.79 -36.77
C PRO A 164 -1.89 4.03 -37.54
N VAL A 165 -2.59 4.95 -36.85
CA VAL A 165 -3.14 6.17 -37.47
C VAL A 165 -2.21 7.37 -37.30
N THR A 166 -1.69 7.58 -36.09
CA THR A 166 -0.84 8.76 -35.75
C THR A 166 0.65 8.50 -35.88
N GLY A 167 1.07 7.22 -35.90
CA GLY A 167 2.48 6.84 -35.86
C GLY A 167 3.15 7.05 -34.49
N GLU A 168 2.39 7.48 -33.48
CA GLU A 168 2.90 7.72 -32.13
C GLU A 168 3.21 6.39 -31.42
N LYS A 169 4.40 6.33 -30.80
CA LYS A 169 4.78 5.18 -29.95
C LYS A 169 4.24 5.41 -28.53
N LEU A 170 3.31 4.56 -28.13
CA LEU A 170 2.71 4.55 -26.80
C LEU A 170 3.15 3.30 -26.05
N ILE A 171 3.36 3.43 -24.76
CA ILE A 171 3.68 2.26 -23.93
C ILE A 171 2.51 1.26 -23.95
N ASP A 172 2.82 -0.01 -24.21
CA ASP A 172 1.83 -1.08 -24.08
C ASP A 172 1.60 -1.40 -22.61
N TRP A 173 0.67 -0.67 -22.00
CA TRP A 173 0.33 -0.78 -20.59
C TRP A 173 -0.11 -2.20 -20.18
N ARG A 174 -0.61 -3.02 -21.08
CA ARG A 174 -1.06 -4.42 -20.81
C ARG A 174 0.09 -5.30 -20.35
N GLN A 175 1.33 -4.96 -20.69
CA GLN A 175 2.52 -5.69 -20.29
C GLN A 175 3.03 -5.29 -18.90
N LEU A 176 2.58 -4.16 -18.34
CA LEU A 176 3.07 -3.63 -17.07
C LEU A 176 2.43 -4.37 -15.89
N ASN A 177 2.84 -5.61 -15.69
CA ASN A 177 2.34 -6.47 -14.63
C ASN A 177 3.38 -6.58 -13.50
N TYR A 178 2.93 -6.38 -12.27
CA TYR A 178 3.73 -6.55 -11.05
C TYR A 178 3.31 -7.81 -10.31
N LYS A 179 4.27 -8.70 -10.08
CA LYS A 179 4.08 -9.91 -9.27
C LYS A 179 4.56 -9.63 -7.84
N TYR A 180 3.72 -9.96 -6.86
CA TYR A 180 4.06 -9.88 -5.44
C TYR A 180 3.39 -10.99 -4.64
N GLU A 181 3.89 -11.22 -3.44
CA GLU A 181 3.42 -12.27 -2.54
C GLU A 181 3.07 -11.69 -1.18
N ILE A 182 1.96 -12.16 -0.61
CA ILE A 182 1.51 -11.76 0.73
C ILE A 182 1.30 -13.02 1.56
N TYR A 183 1.92 -13.04 2.73
CA TYR A 183 1.67 -14.09 3.71
C TYR A 183 0.38 -13.81 4.48
N ASP A 184 -0.55 -14.76 4.45
CA ASP A 184 -1.83 -14.66 5.17
C ASP A 184 -1.66 -15.07 6.63
N TYR A 185 -1.27 -14.10 7.46
CA TYR A 185 -1.13 -14.29 8.90
C TYR A 185 -2.46 -14.62 9.58
N THR A 186 -3.59 -14.13 9.05
CA THR A 186 -4.92 -14.37 9.60
C THR A 186 -5.31 -15.83 9.45
N ALA A 187 -5.13 -16.39 8.26
CA ALA A 187 -5.32 -17.81 8.04
C ALA A 187 -4.33 -18.64 8.88
N ALA A 188 -3.04 -18.32 8.83
CA ALA A 188 -2.00 -19.04 9.55
C ALA A 188 -2.22 -19.08 11.07
N ALA A 189 -2.84 -18.05 11.66
CA ALA A 189 -3.14 -17.97 13.08
C ALA A 189 -4.33 -18.84 13.50
N GLN A 190 -5.15 -19.35 12.59
CA GLN A 190 -6.31 -20.18 12.93
C GLN A 190 -5.88 -21.53 13.48
N ARG A 191 -6.51 -21.97 14.58
CA ARG A 191 -6.18 -23.26 15.23
C ARG A 191 -6.31 -24.46 14.29
N LYS A 192 -7.30 -24.46 13.40
CA LYS A 192 -7.50 -25.55 12.42
C LYS A 192 -6.32 -25.73 11.46
N PHE A 193 -5.51 -24.67 11.25
CA PHE A 193 -4.35 -24.70 10.36
C PHE A 193 -3.03 -24.94 11.07
N ARG A 194 -3.02 -25.18 12.38
CA ARG A 194 -1.78 -25.56 13.07
C ARG A 194 -1.24 -26.87 12.50
N LEU A 195 0.06 -26.88 12.19
CA LEU A 195 0.74 -28.04 11.62
C LEU A 195 0.87 -29.17 12.65
N ASN A 196 0.99 -28.84 13.95
CA ASN A 196 0.98 -29.84 15.01
C ASN A 196 -0.47 -30.30 15.31
N PRO A 197 -0.81 -31.56 15.05
CA PRO A 197 -2.17 -32.06 15.27
C PRO A 197 -2.68 -31.92 16.71
N GLN A 198 -1.78 -32.06 17.72
CA GLN A 198 -2.13 -31.96 19.13
C GLN A 198 -2.53 -30.53 19.52
N GLU A 199 -2.01 -29.53 18.81
CA GLU A 199 -2.33 -28.13 19.05
C GLU A 199 -3.59 -27.64 18.32
N ARG A 200 -4.16 -28.47 17.44
CA ARG A 200 -5.39 -28.16 16.70
C ARG A 200 -6.67 -28.34 17.50
N THR A 201 -6.60 -28.49 18.82
CA THR A 201 -7.77 -28.58 19.69
C THR A 201 -8.26 -27.19 20.11
N PHE A 202 -9.57 -26.96 20.07
CA PHE A 202 -10.20 -25.76 20.66
C PHE A 202 -10.37 -25.95 22.18
N ASN A 203 -10.49 -24.83 22.93
CA ASN A 203 -10.83 -24.86 24.35
C ASN A 203 -12.31 -25.25 24.62
N THR A 204 -13.00 -25.79 23.65
CA THR A 204 -14.35 -26.32 23.69
C THR A 204 -14.29 -27.82 23.49
N ASP A 205 -15.33 -28.54 23.80
CA ASP A 205 -15.42 -30.00 23.67
C ASP A 205 -15.27 -30.55 22.24
N VAL A 206 -15.14 -29.64 21.26
CA VAL A 206 -14.91 -30.01 19.86
C VAL A 206 -13.42 -30.30 19.65
N LYS A 207 -13.10 -31.56 19.51
CA LYS A 207 -11.75 -32.02 19.13
C LYS A 207 -11.67 -32.11 17.61
N ILE A 208 -10.66 -31.45 17.03
CA ILE A 208 -10.31 -31.66 15.62
C ILE A 208 -9.56 -33.01 15.54
N ASN A 209 -10.05 -33.89 14.64
CA ASN A 209 -9.38 -35.16 14.40
C ASN A 209 -7.94 -34.92 13.95
N PRO A 210 -6.91 -35.42 14.65
CA PRO A 210 -5.50 -35.26 14.27
C PRO A 210 -5.17 -35.87 12.90
N ASP A 211 -5.88 -36.95 12.54
CA ASP A 211 -5.65 -37.70 11.30
C ASP A 211 -6.39 -37.09 10.09
N GLU A 212 -7.21 -36.06 10.32
CA GLU A 212 -7.92 -35.38 9.25
C GLU A 212 -6.97 -34.51 8.42
N VAL A 213 -7.02 -34.68 7.10
CA VAL A 213 -6.28 -33.85 6.15
C VAL A 213 -6.87 -32.45 6.15
N VAL A 214 -6.09 -31.47 6.63
CA VAL A 214 -6.51 -30.07 6.65
C VAL A 214 -6.30 -29.47 5.28
N MET A 215 -7.38 -28.98 4.67
CA MET A 215 -7.35 -28.30 3.38
C MET A 215 -7.20 -26.79 3.57
N ILE A 216 -6.36 -26.16 2.76
CA ILE A 216 -6.20 -24.71 2.70
C ILE A 216 -6.60 -24.20 1.32
N SER A 217 -7.32 -23.08 1.29
CA SER A 217 -7.55 -22.29 0.09
C SER A 217 -6.46 -21.24 -0.02
N LYS A 218 -5.83 -21.17 -1.17
CA LYS A 218 -4.71 -20.26 -1.47
C LYS A 218 -4.96 -19.55 -2.79
N ASP A 219 -4.88 -18.22 -2.78
CA ASP A 219 -4.90 -17.43 -4.01
C ASP A 219 -3.55 -17.52 -4.71
N THR A 220 -3.59 -17.80 -6.00
CA THR A 220 -2.40 -17.85 -6.84
C THR A 220 -2.62 -17.14 -8.17
N ALA A 221 -1.54 -16.57 -8.68
CA ALA A 221 -1.51 -16.01 -10.02
C ALA A 221 -0.23 -16.42 -10.73
N TYR A 222 -0.36 -16.75 -12.01
CA TYR A 222 0.77 -17.16 -12.86
C TYR A 222 0.50 -16.74 -14.32
N TYR A 223 1.53 -16.87 -15.17
CA TYR A 223 1.38 -16.67 -16.61
C TYR A 223 1.14 -18.01 -17.28
N ASP A 224 0.13 -18.07 -18.15
CA ASP A 224 -0.10 -19.23 -19.02
C ASP A 224 0.91 -19.28 -20.19
N ASP A 225 0.81 -20.29 -21.03
CA ASP A 225 1.71 -20.51 -22.17
C ASP A 225 1.61 -19.37 -23.21
N GLU A 226 0.51 -18.63 -23.24
CA GLU A 226 0.30 -17.45 -24.08
C GLU A 226 0.73 -16.13 -23.41
N GLY A 227 1.27 -16.20 -22.18
CA GLY A 227 1.72 -15.03 -21.43
C GLY A 227 0.60 -14.21 -20.77
N ARG A 228 -0.61 -14.73 -20.68
CA ARG A 228 -1.75 -14.08 -20.02
C ARG A 228 -1.74 -14.38 -18.54
N VAL A 229 -2.16 -13.42 -17.73
CA VAL A 229 -2.28 -13.60 -16.28
C VAL A 229 -3.49 -14.46 -15.96
N VAL A 230 -3.26 -15.64 -15.40
CA VAL A 230 -4.27 -16.52 -14.83
C VAL A 230 -4.30 -16.32 -13.32
N ARG A 231 -5.49 -16.16 -12.76
CA ARG A 231 -5.74 -16.06 -11.32
C ARG A 231 -6.70 -17.16 -10.93
N GLU A 232 -6.36 -17.89 -9.88
CA GLU A 232 -7.20 -18.95 -9.36
C GLU A 232 -7.05 -19.11 -7.86
N THR A 233 -8.07 -19.64 -7.21
CA THR A 233 -8.01 -20.07 -5.81
C THR A 233 -7.85 -21.58 -5.79
N ILE A 234 -6.66 -22.06 -5.42
CA ILE A 234 -6.37 -23.50 -5.33
C ILE A 234 -6.65 -24.03 -3.92
N ASN A 235 -7.29 -25.20 -3.88
CA ASN A 235 -7.50 -25.95 -2.64
C ASN A 235 -6.54 -27.12 -2.59
N ARG A 236 -5.71 -27.18 -1.56
CA ARG A 236 -4.68 -28.23 -1.39
C ARG A 236 -4.54 -28.65 0.06
N PRO A 237 -4.02 -29.85 0.34
CA PRO A 237 -3.64 -30.23 1.68
C PRO A 237 -2.56 -29.30 2.25
N LEU A 238 -2.72 -28.90 3.51
CA LEU A 238 -1.73 -28.11 4.23
C LEU A 238 -0.47 -28.95 4.46
N SER A 239 0.65 -28.52 3.91
CA SER A 239 1.94 -29.18 4.00
C SER A 239 3.00 -28.39 4.78
N GLY A 240 2.90 -27.07 4.80
CA GLY A 240 3.89 -26.24 5.47
C GLY A 240 3.49 -24.77 5.59
N PRO A 241 4.33 -23.95 6.24
CA PRO A 241 4.06 -22.51 6.40
C PRO A 241 3.91 -21.77 5.08
N TRP A 242 4.55 -22.24 4.02
CA TRP A 242 4.50 -21.61 2.70
C TRP A 242 3.14 -21.71 1.99
N ASP A 243 2.24 -22.55 2.51
CA ASP A 243 0.90 -22.68 1.99
C ASP A 243 0.03 -21.44 2.27
N PHE A 244 0.45 -20.59 3.21
CA PHE A 244 -0.21 -19.31 3.52
C PHE A 244 0.33 -18.14 2.68
N LEU A 245 1.19 -18.38 1.71
CA LEU A 245 1.75 -17.34 0.84
C LEU A 245 0.88 -17.21 -0.41
N ASN A 246 0.06 -16.20 -0.48
CA ASN A 246 -0.76 -15.86 -1.63
C ASN A 246 0.05 -15.09 -2.67
N THR A 247 -0.13 -15.42 -3.95
CA THR A 247 0.61 -14.80 -5.07
C THR A 247 -0.36 -13.99 -5.93
N TYR A 248 0.01 -12.75 -6.21
CA TYR A 248 -0.78 -11.84 -7.04
C TYR A 248 0.06 -11.33 -8.21
N ILE A 249 -0.57 -11.19 -9.37
CA ILE A 249 -0.03 -10.50 -10.54
C ILE A 249 -1.05 -9.44 -10.94
N VAL A 250 -0.65 -8.18 -10.89
CA VAL A 250 -1.54 -7.03 -11.09
C VAL A 250 -0.94 -6.12 -12.14
N ASN A 251 -1.75 -5.74 -13.13
CA ASN A 251 -1.38 -4.67 -14.04
C ASN A 251 -1.35 -3.34 -13.27
N VAL A 252 -0.26 -2.59 -13.41
CA VAL A 252 -0.03 -1.41 -12.57
C VAL A 252 -0.45 -0.09 -13.21
N TYR A 253 -0.82 -0.09 -14.49
CA TYR A 253 -1.19 1.16 -15.16
C TYR A 253 -2.59 1.58 -14.75
N PRO A 254 -2.82 2.85 -14.34
CA PRO A 254 -4.14 3.31 -13.96
C PRO A 254 -5.12 3.27 -15.13
N ASP A 255 -6.38 3.01 -14.86
CA ASP A 255 -7.44 3.10 -15.88
C ASP A 255 -7.79 4.56 -16.18
N THR A 256 -7.16 5.11 -17.21
CA THR A 256 -7.42 6.48 -17.64
C THR A 256 -8.79 6.67 -18.29
N THR A 257 -9.49 5.59 -18.64
CA THR A 257 -10.85 5.66 -19.24
C THR A 257 -11.90 6.17 -18.24
N CYS A 258 -11.59 6.19 -16.94
CA CYS A 258 -12.46 6.76 -15.90
C CYS A 258 -12.90 8.19 -16.22
N TRP A 259 -12.06 8.99 -16.88
CA TRP A 259 -12.36 10.36 -17.27
C TRP A 259 -13.50 10.48 -18.30
N VAL A 260 -13.68 9.45 -19.14
CA VAL A 260 -14.74 9.41 -20.16
C VAL A 260 -15.94 8.62 -19.68
N ASN A 261 -15.71 7.53 -18.93
CA ASN A 261 -16.79 6.65 -18.47
C ASN A 261 -17.73 7.34 -17.49
N ASP A 262 -17.23 8.20 -16.62
CA ASP A 262 -18.04 8.96 -15.66
C ASP A 262 -18.88 10.06 -16.34
N PHE A 263 -18.40 10.58 -17.46
CA PHE A 263 -19.03 11.69 -18.20
C PHE A 263 -19.09 11.39 -19.71
N ARG A 264 -19.87 10.38 -20.08
CA ARG A 264 -19.89 9.77 -21.43
C ARG A 264 -20.04 10.74 -22.59
N ASN A 265 -20.70 11.91 -22.39
CA ASN A 265 -20.94 12.90 -23.43
C ASN A 265 -20.11 14.17 -23.23
N ALA A 266 -19.15 14.16 -22.31
CA ALA A 266 -18.22 15.26 -22.12
C ALA A 266 -16.96 15.03 -22.96
N GLU A 267 -16.41 16.08 -23.54
CA GLU A 267 -15.18 16.03 -24.34
C GLU A 267 -13.93 15.96 -23.42
N ASN A 268 -13.85 14.93 -22.58
CA ASN A 268 -12.79 14.74 -21.59
C ASN A 268 -11.59 13.92 -22.10
N GLU A 269 -11.46 13.77 -23.42
CA GLU A 269 -10.33 13.01 -24.01
C GLU A 269 -8.96 13.59 -23.63
N THR A 270 -8.87 14.89 -23.40
CA THR A 270 -7.62 15.51 -22.96
C THR A 270 -7.16 14.94 -21.62
N TYR A 271 -8.06 14.75 -20.66
CA TYR A 271 -7.73 14.16 -19.36
C TYR A 271 -7.41 12.69 -19.48
N LEU A 272 -8.17 11.94 -20.28
CA LEU A 272 -7.87 10.54 -20.58
C LEU A 272 -6.44 10.35 -21.06
N ARG A 273 -5.97 11.22 -21.98
CA ARG A 273 -4.63 11.10 -22.57
C ARG A 273 -3.52 11.68 -21.72
N SER A 274 -3.79 12.75 -20.97
CA SER A 274 -2.74 13.56 -20.37
C SER A 274 -2.73 13.62 -18.86
N TYR A 275 -3.82 13.32 -18.15
CA TYR A 275 -3.87 13.51 -16.71
C TYR A 275 -2.78 12.69 -15.97
N PHE A 276 -2.62 11.43 -16.31
CA PHE A 276 -1.57 10.61 -15.69
C PHE A 276 -0.18 10.88 -16.29
N SER A 277 -0.07 11.12 -17.59
CA SER A 277 1.23 11.20 -18.28
C SER A 277 1.92 12.56 -18.17
N ASN A 278 1.14 13.66 -18.22
CA ASN A 278 1.67 15.03 -18.30
C ASN A 278 2.25 15.48 -16.94
N PRO A 279 3.49 16.03 -16.92
CA PRO A 279 4.11 16.56 -15.70
C PRO A 279 3.31 17.67 -15.00
N ALA A 280 2.45 18.39 -15.69
CA ALA A 280 1.58 19.43 -15.10
C ALA A 280 0.66 18.87 -14.00
N TYR A 281 0.33 17.58 -14.05
CA TYR A 281 -0.50 16.89 -13.06
C TYR A 281 0.30 16.04 -12.07
N ASN A 282 1.63 16.23 -11.95
CA ASN A 282 2.45 15.43 -11.05
C ASN A 282 2.02 15.52 -9.59
N ASP A 283 1.61 16.73 -9.15
CA ASP A 283 1.18 17.01 -7.77
C ASP A 283 -0.32 16.79 -7.54
N TYR A 284 -1.03 16.25 -8.52
CA TYR A 284 -2.45 15.89 -8.42
C TYR A 284 -2.58 14.42 -8.01
N PRO A 285 -3.67 14.04 -7.33
CA PRO A 285 -3.87 12.65 -6.92
C PRO A 285 -3.97 11.71 -8.12
N VAL A 286 -3.47 10.50 -7.98
CA VAL A 286 -3.67 9.47 -9.00
C VAL A 286 -5.13 9.01 -8.99
N VAL A 287 -5.75 8.92 -10.18
CA VAL A 287 -7.12 8.43 -10.35
C VAL A 287 -7.17 7.21 -11.27
N GLY A 288 -8.28 6.48 -11.25
CA GLY A 288 -8.43 5.26 -12.05
C GLY A 288 -7.64 4.07 -11.52
N VAL A 289 -7.31 4.07 -10.22
CA VAL A 289 -6.59 2.98 -9.54
C VAL A 289 -7.60 2.02 -8.92
N THR A 290 -7.49 0.73 -9.25
CA THR A 290 -8.30 -0.31 -8.62
C THR A 290 -7.77 -0.64 -7.22
N TRP A 291 -8.60 -1.31 -6.42
CA TRP A 291 -8.21 -1.76 -5.08
C TRP A 291 -6.99 -2.69 -5.11
N GLU A 292 -6.93 -3.59 -6.09
CA GLU A 292 -5.79 -4.49 -6.30
C GLU A 292 -4.51 -3.73 -6.65
N GLN A 293 -4.63 -2.70 -7.49
CA GLN A 293 -3.50 -1.83 -7.85
C GLN A 293 -2.99 -1.04 -6.64
N ALA A 294 -3.89 -0.53 -5.80
CA ALA A 294 -3.52 0.17 -4.58
C ALA A 294 -2.78 -0.75 -3.59
N ASN A 295 -3.24 -2.01 -3.43
CA ASN A 295 -2.53 -3.01 -2.62
C ASN A 295 -1.17 -3.38 -3.22
N ALA A 296 -1.08 -3.50 -4.55
CA ALA A 296 0.18 -3.77 -5.24
C ALA A 296 1.18 -2.63 -5.04
N PHE A 297 0.73 -1.38 -5.07
CA PHE A 297 1.54 -0.19 -4.74
C PHE A 297 2.06 -0.26 -3.30
N CYS A 298 1.22 -0.58 -2.32
CA CYS A 298 1.62 -0.75 -0.93
C CYS A 298 2.67 -1.86 -0.75
N ALA A 299 2.49 -3.00 -1.43
CA ALA A 299 3.43 -4.11 -1.40
C ALA A 299 4.78 -3.69 -2.02
N TRP A 300 4.76 -3.05 -3.19
CA TRP A 300 5.95 -2.53 -3.84
C TRP A 300 6.69 -1.52 -2.96
N ARG A 301 5.99 -0.56 -2.37
CA ARG A 301 6.58 0.46 -1.49
C ARG A 301 7.27 -0.17 -0.28
N THR A 302 6.70 -1.25 0.28
CA THR A 302 7.32 -2.03 1.35
C THR A 302 8.61 -2.69 0.90
N ASP A 303 8.60 -3.38 -0.24
CA ASP A 303 9.76 -4.07 -0.78
C ASP A 303 10.86 -3.09 -1.21
N TYR A 304 10.45 -1.94 -1.75
CA TYR A 304 11.35 -0.86 -2.15
C TYR A 304 12.08 -0.26 -0.94
N LEU A 305 11.36 -0.03 0.16
CA LEU A 305 11.93 0.43 1.42
C LEU A 305 12.91 -0.59 2.01
N LEU A 306 12.54 -1.89 2.06
CA LEU A 306 13.41 -2.97 2.55
C LEU A 306 14.74 -3.04 1.77
N LYS A 307 14.66 -2.91 0.45
CA LYS A 307 15.86 -2.88 -0.41
C LYS A 307 16.75 -1.65 -0.14
N GLY A 308 16.14 -0.51 0.15
CA GLY A 308 16.85 0.73 0.47
C GLY A 308 17.54 0.69 1.84
N LEU A 309 16.95 0.03 2.82
CA LEU A 309 17.50 -0.09 4.18
C LEU A 309 18.66 -1.10 4.29
N GLY A 310 18.80 -1.99 3.30
CA GLY A 310 19.88 -2.96 3.23
C GLY A 310 19.63 -4.24 4.03
N PRO A 311 20.58 -5.21 3.93
CA PRO A 311 20.36 -6.59 4.40
C PRO A 311 20.35 -6.76 5.92
N GLU A 312 20.76 -5.75 6.69
CA GLU A 312 20.76 -5.80 8.15
C GLU A 312 19.36 -5.59 8.73
N VAL A 313 18.48 -4.93 7.97
CA VAL A 313 17.08 -4.71 8.37
C VAL A 313 16.24 -5.87 7.87
N ARG A 314 15.81 -6.72 8.79
CA ARG A 314 15.04 -7.93 8.48
C ARG A 314 13.54 -7.72 8.46
N TYR A 315 13.06 -6.62 9.03
CA TYR A 315 11.64 -6.36 9.18
C TYR A 315 11.34 -4.86 9.15
N VAL A 316 10.34 -4.50 8.38
CA VAL A 316 9.64 -3.20 8.44
C VAL A 316 8.14 -3.48 8.51
N GLN A 317 7.38 -2.60 9.11
CA GLN A 317 5.92 -2.67 9.02
C GLN A 317 5.52 -2.50 7.55
N ARG A 318 4.61 -3.34 7.08
CA ARG A 318 4.15 -3.27 5.70
C ARG A 318 3.25 -2.06 5.51
N TYR A 319 3.49 -1.33 4.43
CA TYR A 319 2.50 -0.39 3.93
C TYR A 319 1.24 -1.15 3.50
N ARG A 320 0.10 -0.63 3.81
CA ARG A 320 -1.21 -1.21 3.49
C ARG A 320 -2.26 -0.12 3.38
N LEU A 321 -3.38 -0.40 2.77
CA LEU A 321 -4.55 0.46 2.86
C LEU A 321 -5.03 0.56 4.31
N PRO A 322 -5.53 1.73 4.75
CA PRO A 322 -6.15 1.88 6.06
C PRO A 322 -7.41 1.03 6.16
N THR A 323 -7.78 0.61 7.35
CA THR A 323 -9.13 0.14 7.59
C THR A 323 -10.10 1.32 7.54
N GLU A 324 -11.37 1.07 7.33
CA GLU A 324 -12.39 2.11 7.32
C GLU A 324 -12.43 2.90 8.64
N ALA A 325 -12.23 2.21 9.77
CA ALA A 325 -12.18 2.85 11.09
C ALA A 325 -10.91 3.67 11.30
N GLU A 326 -9.74 3.21 10.82
CA GLU A 326 -8.51 4.00 10.85
C GLU A 326 -8.66 5.26 10.02
N TRP A 327 -9.23 5.13 8.82
CA TRP A 327 -9.46 6.26 7.94
C TRP A 327 -10.39 7.31 8.59
N GLU A 328 -11.55 6.88 9.09
CA GLU A 328 -12.53 7.78 9.73
C GLU A 328 -11.95 8.43 11.00
N TYR A 329 -11.21 7.65 11.82
CA TYR A 329 -10.55 8.18 13.01
C TYR A 329 -9.51 9.25 12.66
N ALA A 330 -8.73 9.02 11.63
CA ALA A 330 -7.72 9.95 11.15
C ALA A 330 -8.35 11.24 10.57
N ALA A 331 -9.42 11.09 9.77
CA ALA A 331 -10.13 12.19 9.13
C ALA A 331 -10.81 13.12 10.14
N ARG A 332 -11.50 12.57 11.13
CA ARG A 332 -12.18 13.35 12.18
C ARG A 332 -11.24 14.16 13.09
N GLY A 333 -9.97 13.90 13.01
CA GLY A 333 -8.97 14.63 13.77
C GLY A 333 -9.06 14.43 15.29
N LYS A 334 -8.35 15.26 16.05
CA LYS A 334 -8.31 15.17 17.53
C LYS A 334 -9.64 15.55 18.19
N ASN A 335 -10.41 16.41 17.55
CA ASN A 335 -11.67 16.91 18.09
C ASN A 335 -12.86 16.01 17.74
N GLN A 336 -12.67 15.00 16.92
CA GLN A 336 -13.69 14.05 16.47
C GLN A 336 -14.90 14.72 15.80
N ASN A 337 -14.64 15.77 15.03
CA ASN A 337 -15.65 16.51 14.29
C ASN A 337 -16.28 15.68 13.17
N GLU A 338 -17.42 16.10 12.64
CA GLU A 338 -18.07 15.47 11.50
C GLU A 338 -17.25 15.68 10.21
N PHE A 339 -16.71 16.88 10.02
CA PHE A 339 -15.76 17.22 8.96
C PHE A 339 -14.31 17.23 9.48
N PRO A 340 -13.31 17.14 8.59
CA PRO A 340 -11.90 17.22 8.97
C PRO A 340 -11.46 18.55 9.61
N TRP A 341 -12.29 19.58 9.53
CA TRP A 341 -12.06 20.94 10.10
C TRP A 341 -12.94 21.22 11.32
N ASP A 342 -12.65 22.31 12.03
CA ASP A 342 -13.30 22.68 13.30
C ASP A 342 -14.65 23.43 13.12
N ASN A 343 -15.27 23.38 11.95
CA ASN A 343 -16.52 24.03 11.65
C ASN A 343 -17.54 23.00 11.12
N ALA A 344 -18.81 23.24 11.38
CA ALA A 344 -19.90 22.47 10.80
C ALA A 344 -20.24 22.87 9.35
N ASP A 345 -19.76 24.04 8.90
CA ASP A 345 -19.98 24.55 7.56
C ASP A 345 -18.82 24.11 6.63
N VAL A 346 -19.11 23.91 5.36
CA VAL A 346 -18.11 23.61 4.32
C VAL A 346 -17.35 24.85 3.82
N LYS A 347 -17.64 26.03 4.42
CA LYS A 347 -17.00 27.32 4.10
C LYS A 347 -16.48 28.01 5.35
N ASN A 348 -15.42 28.77 5.16
CA ASN A 348 -14.92 29.69 6.19
C ASN A 348 -15.75 30.98 6.25
N GLY A 349 -15.43 31.86 7.21
CA GLY A 349 -16.09 33.16 7.38
C GLY A 349 -15.97 34.11 6.18
N ASP A 350 -14.99 33.91 5.32
CA ASP A 350 -14.76 34.68 4.10
C ASP A 350 -15.49 34.09 2.87
N GLY A 351 -16.20 32.98 3.05
CA GLY A 351 -16.95 32.30 1.99
C GLY A 351 -16.13 31.33 1.13
N CYS A 352 -14.85 31.07 1.47
CA CYS A 352 -14.00 30.10 0.79
C CYS A 352 -14.32 28.68 1.26
N PHE A 353 -14.34 27.73 0.33
CA PHE A 353 -14.55 26.32 0.65
C PHE A 353 -13.33 25.69 1.31
N TYR A 354 -13.54 24.70 2.16
CA TYR A 354 -12.50 23.93 2.86
C TYR A 354 -12.02 22.71 2.08
N ALA A 355 -12.73 22.30 1.02
CA ALA A 355 -12.45 21.10 0.26
C ALA A 355 -12.85 21.28 -1.22
N ASN A 356 -12.32 20.40 -2.08
CA ASN A 356 -12.70 20.29 -3.48
C ASN A 356 -13.83 19.27 -3.64
N PHE A 357 -15.04 19.73 -3.91
CA PHE A 357 -16.24 18.91 -4.08
C PHE A 357 -17.25 19.63 -4.98
N LYS A 358 -18.41 19.03 -5.24
CA LYS A 358 -19.48 19.66 -6.03
C LYS A 358 -20.49 20.37 -5.11
N PRO A 359 -20.33 21.69 -4.85
CA PRO A 359 -21.16 22.40 -3.87
C PRO A 359 -22.61 22.58 -4.30
N ASP A 360 -22.86 22.65 -5.61
CA ASP A 360 -24.19 22.89 -6.19
C ASP A 360 -24.45 21.94 -7.37
N ARG A 361 -25.72 21.74 -7.64
CA ARG A 361 -26.15 20.95 -8.80
C ARG A 361 -25.67 21.59 -10.10
N GLY A 362 -24.76 20.90 -10.82
CA GLY A 362 -24.25 21.34 -12.13
C GLY A 362 -23.17 22.41 -12.08
N ASN A 363 -22.77 22.90 -10.91
CA ASN A 363 -21.71 23.89 -10.78
C ASN A 363 -20.49 23.29 -10.07
N TYR A 364 -19.61 22.67 -10.84
CA TYR A 364 -18.36 22.05 -10.35
C TYR A 364 -17.28 23.08 -10.01
N THR A 365 -17.36 24.30 -10.55
CA THR A 365 -16.31 25.31 -10.39
C THR A 365 -16.53 26.24 -9.19
N LYS A 366 -17.59 26.04 -8.43
CA LYS A 366 -17.96 26.96 -7.35
C LYS A 366 -16.94 26.98 -6.20
N ASP A 367 -16.25 25.88 -5.98
CA ASP A 367 -15.16 25.76 -5.00
C ASP A 367 -13.79 26.21 -5.53
N GLY A 368 -13.73 26.60 -6.82
CA GLY A 368 -12.52 27.07 -7.49
C GLY A 368 -11.84 26.04 -8.38
N ASN A 369 -12.28 24.78 -8.37
CA ASN A 369 -11.72 23.69 -9.18
C ASN A 369 -12.78 23.11 -10.12
N LEU A 370 -12.39 22.67 -11.30
CA LEU A 370 -13.29 22.00 -12.26
C LEU A 370 -13.23 20.48 -12.15
N ILE A 371 -12.07 19.98 -11.80
CA ILE A 371 -11.73 18.58 -11.62
C ILE A 371 -10.99 18.42 -10.29
N THR A 372 -10.20 17.34 -10.12
CA THR A 372 -9.27 17.21 -9.00
C THR A 372 -8.38 18.44 -8.86
N SER A 373 -7.96 18.73 -7.66
CA SER A 373 -6.96 19.76 -7.34
C SER A 373 -5.60 19.12 -7.04
N LYS A 374 -4.55 19.95 -6.97
CA LYS A 374 -3.29 19.51 -6.37
C LYS A 374 -3.54 19.11 -4.92
N VAL A 375 -2.81 18.11 -4.46
CA VAL A 375 -2.86 17.72 -3.04
C VAL A 375 -2.39 18.87 -2.14
N ALA A 376 -2.89 18.90 -0.92
CA ALA A 376 -2.51 19.87 0.12
C ALA A 376 -2.72 21.36 -0.24
N ILE A 377 -3.67 21.68 -1.10
CA ILE A 377 -4.03 23.10 -1.36
C ILE A 377 -4.94 23.67 -0.27
N TYR A 378 -5.67 22.82 0.44
CA TYR A 378 -6.50 23.17 1.58
C TYR A 378 -5.74 22.96 2.89
N SER A 379 -6.25 23.52 3.99
CA SER A 379 -5.63 23.36 5.30
C SER A 379 -5.76 21.91 5.81
N PRO A 380 -4.73 21.36 6.45
CA PRO A 380 -4.81 20.03 7.02
C PRO A 380 -5.75 19.99 8.23
N ASN A 381 -6.24 18.80 8.56
CA ASN A 381 -6.97 18.58 9.80
C ASN A 381 -6.05 18.65 11.04
N SER A 382 -6.61 18.52 12.24
CA SER A 382 -5.86 18.60 13.50
C SER A 382 -4.83 17.48 13.71
N ASN A 383 -4.85 16.42 12.90
CA ASN A 383 -3.83 15.36 12.84
C ASN A 383 -2.70 15.68 11.86
N GLY A 384 -2.85 16.70 11.00
CA GLY A 384 -1.89 17.06 9.97
C GLY A 384 -2.14 16.36 8.62
N LEU A 385 -3.34 15.82 8.41
CA LEU A 385 -3.74 15.16 7.17
C LEU A 385 -4.49 16.15 6.27
N TYR A 386 -4.16 16.12 4.99
CA TYR A 386 -4.78 16.92 3.93
C TYR A 386 -5.85 16.13 3.19
N ASP A 387 -6.71 16.81 2.50
CA ASP A 387 -7.66 16.30 1.51
C ASP A 387 -8.57 15.13 2.00
N MET A 388 -8.75 15.03 3.33
CA MET A 388 -9.60 14.00 3.96
C MET A 388 -11.10 14.18 3.66
N ALA A 389 -11.47 15.19 2.89
CA ALA A 389 -12.82 15.44 2.39
C ALA A 389 -12.74 16.01 0.98
N GLY A 390 -13.43 15.40 0.02
CA GLY A 390 -13.42 15.81 -1.39
C GLY A 390 -12.16 15.34 -2.13
N ASN A 391 -11.82 16.05 -3.18
CA ASN A 391 -10.77 15.78 -4.16
C ASN A 391 -10.89 14.39 -4.79
N VAL A 392 -10.36 13.31 -4.25
CA VAL A 392 -10.61 11.95 -4.74
C VAL A 392 -11.08 11.03 -3.62
N ALA A 393 -11.94 10.09 -3.97
CA ALA A 393 -12.40 9.06 -3.05
C ALA A 393 -11.32 7.99 -2.86
N GLU A 394 -11.14 7.55 -1.61
CA GLU A 394 -10.02 6.73 -1.18
C GLU A 394 -10.43 5.30 -0.82
N TRP A 395 -9.64 4.34 -1.29
CA TRP A 395 -9.82 2.94 -0.95
C TRP A 395 -9.45 2.64 0.50
N THR A 396 -10.29 1.84 1.16
CA THR A 396 -9.93 1.19 2.43
C THR A 396 -9.75 -0.32 2.24
N SER A 397 -9.13 -0.98 3.22
CA SER A 397 -8.99 -2.45 3.23
C SER A 397 -10.28 -3.15 3.63
N THR A 398 -11.25 -2.44 4.20
CA THR A 398 -12.50 -2.99 4.74
C THR A 398 -13.47 -3.36 3.63
N VAL A 399 -14.10 -4.53 3.77
CA VAL A 399 -15.18 -4.97 2.89
C VAL A 399 -16.44 -4.16 3.16
N TYR A 400 -17.09 -3.69 2.11
CA TYR A 400 -18.40 -3.07 2.24
C TYR A 400 -19.48 -4.11 2.59
N THR A 401 -20.24 -3.84 3.63
CA THR A 401 -21.41 -4.63 4.03
C THR A 401 -22.55 -3.72 4.47
N GLU A 402 -23.79 -4.11 4.17
CA GLU A 402 -24.97 -3.39 4.61
C GLU A 402 -25.14 -3.40 6.15
N ALA A 403 -24.57 -4.39 6.83
CA ALA A 403 -24.51 -4.41 8.28
C ALA A 403 -23.56 -3.35 8.87
N GLY A 404 -22.70 -2.75 8.02
CA GLY A 404 -21.80 -1.69 8.39
C GLY A 404 -20.93 -2.04 9.59
N VAL A 405 -20.81 -1.08 10.50
CA VAL A 405 -19.96 -1.18 11.70
C VAL A 405 -20.42 -2.24 12.71
N ASP A 406 -21.70 -2.68 12.67
CA ASP A 406 -22.23 -3.67 13.62
C ASP A 406 -21.56 -5.04 13.45
N ALA A 407 -21.13 -5.37 12.23
CA ALA A 407 -20.44 -6.63 11.94
C ALA A 407 -18.96 -6.65 12.40
N MET A 408 -18.41 -5.51 12.81
CA MET A 408 -16.99 -5.39 13.19
C MET A 408 -16.81 -5.52 14.71
N SER A 409 -15.57 -5.83 15.15
CA SER A 409 -15.20 -5.76 16.56
C SER A 409 -15.16 -4.32 17.06
N ASP A 410 -15.06 -4.11 18.36
CA ASP A 410 -14.90 -2.80 19.00
C ASP A 410 -13.42 -2.39 19.18
N PHE A 411 -12.50 -3.32 18.92
CA PHE A 411 -11.05 -3.09 18.99
C PHE A 411 -10.41 -3.33 17.63
N ASN A 412 -9.72 -2.31 17.10
CA ASN A 412 -9.13 -2.29 15.75
C ASN A 412 -10.11 -2.86 14.70
N PRO A 413 -11.30 -2.27 14.55
CA PRO A 413 -12.35 -2.86 13.74
C PRO A 413 -11.95 -2.97 12.28
N THR A 414 -12.11 -4.15 11.75
CA THR A 414 -11.95 -4.43 10.33
C THR A 414 -12.81 -5.60 9.93
N LEU A 415 -13.32 -5.56 8.73
CA LEU A 415 -13.95 -6.70 8.09
C LEU A 415 -13.17 -6.98 6.81
N GLN A 416 -12.42 -8.08 6.83
CA GLN A 416 -11.62 -8.48 5.67
C GLN A 416 -12.20 -9.76 5.07
N TYR A 417 -12.36 -9.73 3.77
CA TYR A 417 -12.74 -10.88 2.98
C TYR A 417 -12.00 -10.82 1.63
N ASN A 418 -11.20 -11.82 1.37
CA ASN A 418 -10.58 -12.00 0.06
C ASN A 418 -11.56 -12.78 -0.81
N ALA A 419 -12.31 -12.05 -1.62
CA ALA A 419 -13.27 -12.65 -2.53
C ALA A 419 -12.54 -13.45 -3.61
N ALA A 420 -12.92 -14.71 -3.79
CA ALA A 420 -12.49 -15.53 -4.90
C ALA A 420 -13.03 -14.97 -6.24
N ILE A 421 -12.43 -15.41 -7.35
CA ILE A 421 -12.86 -14.95 -8.68
C ILE A 421 -14.32 -15.31 -8.94
N GLU A 422 -14.76 -16.46 -8.46
CA GLU A 422 -16.11 -17.01 -8.63
C GLU A 422 -17.14 -16.37 -7.68
N ASP A 423 -16.68 -15.64 -6.67
CA ASP A 423 -17.58 -15.03 -5.70
C ASP A 423 -18.50 -13.98 -6.34
N PRO A 424 -19.73 -13.86 -5.86
CA PRO A 424 -20.66 -12.83 -6.29
C PRO A 424 -20.08 -11.43 -6.13
N TYR A 425 -20.36 -10.53 -7.07
CA TYR A 425 -19.86 -9.14 -7.07
C TYR A 425 -20.08 -8.41 -5.74
N ARG A 426 -21.18 -8.68 -5.05
CA ARG A 426 -21.49 -8.08 -3.73
C ARG A 426 -20.41 -8.35 -2.67
N LEU A 427 -19.71 -9.49 -2.73
CA LEU A 427 -18.63 -9.84 -1.80
C LEU A 427 -17.29 -9.20 -2.17
N LYS A 428 -17.17 -8.68 -3.39
CA LYS A 428 -15.97 -8.00 -3.90
C LYS A 428 -15.92 -6.52 -3.57
N LYS A 429 -17.03 -5.94 -3.08
CA LYS A 429 -17.11 -4.52 -2.75
C LYS A 429 -16.22 -4.16 -1.57
N LYS A 430 -15.53 -3.05 -1.68
CA LYS A 430 -14.71 -2.45 -0.61
C LYS A 430 -15.26 -1.09 -0.24
N SER A 431 -15.09 -0.69 1.02
CA SER A 431 -15.47 0.65 1.47
C SER A 431 -14.53 1.69 0.88
N VAL A 432 -15.10 2.79 0.43
CA VAL A 432 -14.42 3.99 -0.08
C VAL A 432 -14.81 5.16 0.80
N ARG A 433 -13.88 6.05 1.07
CA ARG A 433 -14.09 7.18 1.98
C ARG A 433 -13.63 8.50 1.35
N GLY A 434 -14.00 9.62 1.99
CA GLY A 434 -13.58 10.98 1.63
C GLY A 434 -14.49 11.69 0.61
N GLY A 435 -15.24 10.96 -0.19
CA GLY A 435 -15.96 11.54 -1.33
C GLY A 435 -14.99 12.08 -2.40
N SER A 436 -15.49 12.83 -3.37
CA SER A 436 -14.64 13.34 -4.45
C SER A 436 -15.12 14.68 -4.98
N TRP A 437 -14.33 15.32 -5.84
CA TRP A 437 -14.66 16.60 -6.53
C TRP A 437 -16.01 16.58 -7.28
N LYS A 438 -16.54 15.41 -7.60
CA LYS A 438 -17.82 15.24 -8.30
C LYS A 438 -19.00 14.92 -7.36
N ASP A 439 -18.74 14.73 -6.07
CA ASP A 439 -19.74 14.38 -5.08
C ASP A 439 -20.26 15.62 -4.32
N PRO A 440 -21.53 15.63 -3.89
CA PRO A 440 -22.06 16.69 -3.07
C PRO A 440 -21.58 16.61 -1.61
N GLU A 441 -21.82 17.68 -0.85
CA GLU A 441 -21.44 17.85 0.55
C GLU A 441 -21.76 16.63 1.45
N SER A 442 -22.86 15.95 1.18
CA SER A 442 -23.29 14.78 2.00
C SER A 442 -22.41 13.54 1.86
N PHE A 443 -21.44 13.55 0.93
CA PHE A 443 -20.53 12.43 0.68
C PHE A 443 -19.07 12.71 1.02
N ILE A 444 -18.72 13.94 1.42
CA ILE A 444 -17.35 14.34 1.76
C ILE A 444 -17.10 14.35 3.26
#